data_9ed0727712e4ac9e8fb66d16ed06cfc4
#
_entry.id   9ed0727712e4ac9e8fb66d16ed06cfc4
#
_cell.length_a   1.000
_cell.length_b   1.000
_cell.length_c   1.000
_cell.angle_alpha   90.00
_cell.angle_beta   90.00
_cell.angle_gamma   90.00
#
_symmetry.space_group_name_H-M   'P 1'
#
loop_
_entity.id
_entity.type
_entity.pdbx_description
1 polymer ?
#
loop_
_entity_poly.entity_id
_entity_poly.type
_entity_poly.pdbx_seq_one_letter_code
_entity_poly.pdbx_strand_id
1 'polypeptide(L)'
;DFKSGSTVCSDEEFANQQAHFQRFKAAVIYTPGDNEWTDCHRANNGSYDPLERLAALRQRFYTPGRSLGQNPLAVQNQSSQMPLYAGYIENQRWLHQEVMFATLHIVGSNNNLESRHLAAAAEFFARDAANVAWIEATFEQARARNAKAVVLAYTRRWPLMPLAYSCRSPRRCSIWPSTKRARCTKA
;
A
#
# COMPACT_ATOMS: atom_id res chain seq x y z
N ASP A 1 -5.47 9.81 0.48
CA ASP A 1 -6.93 9.90 0.23
C ASP A 1 -7.20 10.88 -0.91
N PHE A 2 -8.07 10.52 -1.85
CA PHE A 2 -8.53 11.44 -2.88
C PHE A 2 -9.89 12.08 -2.54
N LYS A 3 -10.57 11.60 -1.53
CA LYS A 3 -11.81 12.19 -1.01
C LYS A 3 -11.72 12.45 0.48
N SER A 4 -12.63 13.29 1.00
CA SER A 4 -12.75 13.53 2.44
C SER A 4 -13.48 12.39 3.15
N GLY A 5 -13.34 12.30 4.47
CA GLY A 5 -14.07 11.33 5.31
C GLY A 5 -15.60 11.54 5.37
N SER A 6 -16.13 12.53 4.66
CA SER A 6 -17.57 12.83 4.56
C SER A 6 -18.11 12.90 3.15
N THR A 7 -17.28 12.62 2.14
CA THR A 7 -17.72 12.50 0.74
C THR A 7 -18.25 11.08 0.50
N VAL A 8 -19.36 10.95 -0.22
CA VAL A 8 -19.97 9.65 -0.55
C VAL A 8 -19.03 8.80 -1.40
N CYS A 9 -18.89 7.51 -1.11
CA CYS A 9 -18.05 6.57 -1.84
C CYS A 9 -18.72 6.04 -3.13
N SER A 10 -19.36 6.92 -3.89
CA SER A 10 -20.10 6.53 -5.10
C SER A 10 -19.18 6.19 -6.29
N ASP A 11 -19.69 5.43 -7.25
CA ASP A 11 -18.98 5.18 -8.50
C ASP A 11 -18.75 6.47 -9.31
N GLU A 12 -19.64 7.45 -9.16
CA GLU A 12 -19.48 8.78 -9.76
C GLU A 12 -18.28 9.51 -9.17
N GLU A 13 -18.11 9.52 -7.85
CA GLU A 13 -16.95 10.10 -7.19
C GLU A 13 -15.65 9.44 -7.66
N PHE A 14 -15.65 8.10 -7.76
CA PHE A 14 -14.49 7.37 -8.27
C PHE A 14 -14.21 7.70 -9.74
N ALA A 15 -15.25 7.86 -10.58
CA ALA A 15 -15.09 8.25 -11.97
C ALA A 15 -14.50 9.67 -12.09
N ASN A 16 -15.00 10.61 -11.30
CA ASN A 16 -14.52 11.98 -11.27
C ASN A 16 -13.04 12.04 -10.87
N GLN A 17 -12.66 11.28 -9.84
CA GLN A 17 -11.28 11.25 -9.40
C GLN A 17 -10.35 10.57 -10.41
N GLN A 18 -10.81 9.49 -11.06
CA GLN A 18 -10.07 8.87 -12.16
C GLN A 18 -9.82 9.88 -13.29
N ALA A 19 -10.86 10.65 -13.67
CA ALA A 19 -10.73 11.70 -14.69
C ALA A 19 -9.73 12.79 -14.25
N HIS A 20 -9.69 13.15 -12.96
CA HIS A 20 -8.69 14.06 -12.42
C HIS A 20 -7.27 13.50 -12.57
N PHE A 21 -7.02 12.26 -12.20
CA PHE A 21 -5.71 11.62 -12.36
C PHE A 21 -5.27 11.55 -13.83
N GLN A 22 -6.20 11.34 -14.76
CA GLN A 22 -5.92 11.33 -16.20
C GLN A 22 -5.54 12.71 -16.78
N ARG A 23 -5.82 13.81 -16.08
CA ARG A 23 -5.44 15.16 -16.51
C ARG A 23 -3.98 15.51 -16.22
N PHE A 24 -3.32 14.79 -15.35
CA PHE A 24 -1.90 15.01 -15.06
C PHE A 24 -1.04 14.60 -16.25
N LYS A 25 -0.18 15.51 -16.73
CA LYS A 25 0.78 15.20 -17.81
C LYS A 25 1.83 14.20 -17.36
N ALA A 26 2.26 14.28 -16.10
CA ALA A 26 3.20 13.34 -15.52
C ALA A 26 2.53 12.01 -15.13
N ALA A 27 3.35 11.00 -14.86
CA ALA A 27 2.89 9.76 -14.23
C ALA A 27 2.29 10.05 -12.85
N VAL A 28 1.20 9.35 -12.51
CA VAL A 28 0.57 9.43 -11.19
C VAL A 28 0.62 8.05 -10.56
N ILE A 29 1.24 7.98 -9.39
CA ILE A 29 1.23 6.78 -8.54
C ILE A 29 0.20 7.01 -7.45
N TYR A 30 -0.75 6.09 -7.37
CA TYR A 30 -1.82 6.12 -6.38
C TYR A 30 -1.71 4.91 -5.45
N THR A 31 -1.91 5.13 -4.16
CA THR A 31 -2.14 4.08 -3.15
C THR A 31 -3.37 4.47 -2.34
N PRO A 32 -4.34 3.55 -2.10
CA PRO A 32 -5.59 3.87 -1.45
C PRO A 32 -5.38 4.35 -0.01
N GLY A 33 -6.23 5.30 0.42
CA GLY A 33 -6.40 5.66 1.81
C GLY A 33 -7.62 4.96 2.43
N ASP A 34 -7.94 5.30 3.67
CA ASP A 34 -9.08 4.73 4.38
C ASP A 34 -10.42 5.34 3.95
N ASN A 35 -10.43 6.62 3.56
CA ASN A 35 -11.65 7.30 3.15
C ASN A 35 -12.27 6.71 1.89
N GLU A 36 -11.50 6.08 1.02
CA GLU A 36 -11.97 5.53 -0.25
C GLU A 36 -12.65 4.17 -0.11
N TRP A 37 -12.46 3.45 1.02
CA TRP A 37 -13.04 2.12 1.17
C TRP A 37 -13.38 1.74 2.62
N THR A 38 -12.43 1.73 3.59
CA THR A 38 -12.73 1.28 4.95
C THR A 38 -13.83 2.10 5.62
N ASP A 39 -13.84 3.41 5.38
CA ASP A 39 -14.80 4.35 5.97
C ASP A 39 -16.14 4.42 5.22
N CYS A 40 -16.25 3.76 4.08
CA CYS A 40 -17.44 3.82 3.21
C CYS A 40 -18.69 3.20 3.85
N HIS A 41 -18.55 2.39 4.90
CA HIS A 41 -19.68 1.84 5.66
C HIS A 41 -20.46 2.91 6.45
N ARG A 42 -19.84 4.07 6.70
CA ARG A 42 -20.49 5.15 7.47
C ARG A 42 -21.64 5.75 6.68
N ALA A 43 -22.73 6.14 7.37
CA ALA A 43 -23.93 6.70 6.75
C ALA A 43 -23.64 7.95 5.90
N ASN A 44 -22.78 8.86 6.38
CA ASN A 44 -22.35 10.04 5.66
C ASN A 44 -21.44 9.76 4.46
N ASN A 45 -20.94 8.54 4.32
CA ASN A 45 -20.17 8.06 3.16
C ASN A 45 -20.99 7.17 2.21
N GLY A 46 -22.30 6.99 2.47
CA GLY A 46 -23.23 6.28 1.63
C GLY A 46 -23.52 4.84 2.03
N SER A 47 -23.02 4.37 3.18
CA SER A 47 -23.27 3.02 3.73
C SER A 47 -22.90 1.87 2.77
N TYR A 48 -21.80 2.01 2.04
CA TYR A 48 -21.29 0.97 1.14
C TYR A 48 -20.53 -0.13 1.90
N ASP A 49 -20.48 -1.32 1.32
CA ASP A 49 -19.59 -2.37 1.80
C ASP A 49 -18.11 -2.01 1.54
N PRO A 50 -17.24 -1.96 2.55
CA PRO A 50 -15.84 -1.60 2.37
C PRO A 50 -15.08 -2.50 1.41
N LEU A 51 -15.33 -3.82 1.43
CA LEU A 51 -14.60 -4.76 0.57
C LEU A 51 -15.06 -4.67 -0.88
N GLU A 52 -16.33 -4.38 -1.10
CA GLU A 52 -16.85 -4.07 -2.44
C GLU A 52 -16.20 -2.79 -2.97
N ARG A 53 -16.12 -1.72 -2.15
CA ARG A 53 -15.44 -0.48 -2.55
C ARG A 53 -13.95 -0.69 -2.84
N LEU A 54 -13.27 -1.53 -2.07
CA LEU A 54 -11.89 -1.90 -2.35
C LEU A 54 -11.77 -2.62 -3.71
N ALA A 55 -12.69 -3.51 -4.03
CA ALA A 55 -12.71 -4.18 -5.34
C ALA A 55 -12.92 -3.18 -6.48
N ALA A 56 -13.87 -2.23 -6.31
CA ALA A 56 -14.13 -1.16 -7.28
C ALA A 56 -12.90 -0.26 -7.49
N LEU A 57 -12.18 0.10 -6.41
CA LEU A 57 -10.92 0.84 -6.50
C LEU A 57 -9.87 0.10 -7.33
N ARG A 58 -9.66 -1.19 -7.03
CA ARG A 58 -8.69 -2.02 -7.75
C ARG A 58 -9.00 -2.10 -9.23
N GLN A 59 -10.26 -2.30 -9.57
CA GLN A 59 -10.71 -2.38 -10.97
C GLN A 59 -10.55 -1.05 -11.71
N ARG A 60 -10.84 0.07 -11.06
CA ARG A 60 -10.89 1.39 -11.70
C ARG A 60 -9.54 2.07 -11.83
N PHE A 61 -8.71 2.02 -10.79
CA PHE A 61 -7.50 2.85 -10.71
C PHE A 61 -6.22 2.13 -11.09
N TYR A 62 -6.27 0.82 -11.32
CA TYR A 62 -5.05 0.05 -11.60
C TYR A 62 -5.14 -0.70 -12.91
N THR A 63 -4.09 -0.51 -13.70
CA THR A 63 -3.85 -1.29 -14.92
C THR A 63 -2.52 -2.02 -14.73
N PRO A 64 -2.45 -3.33 -14.97
CA PRO A 64 -1.20 -4.07 -14.83
C PRO A 64 -0.06 -3.43 -15.63
N GLY A 65 1.09 -3.29 -14.97
CA GLY A 65 2.31 -2.84 -15.61
C GLY A 65 2.47 -1.34 -15.82
N ARG A 66 1.47 -0.51 -15.45
CA ARG A 66 1.53 0.95 -15.70
C ARG A 66 0.88 1.78 -14.62
N SER A 67 1.38 2.98 -14.41
CA SER A 67 0.79 4.00 -13.55
C SER A 67 -0.38 4.73 -14.24
N LEU A 68 -1.04 5.62 -13.50
CA LEU A 68 -1.99 6.60 -14.03
C LEU A 68 -1.24 7.79 -14.67
N GLY A 69 -2.02 8.75 -15.19
CA GLY A 69 -1.53 9.96 -15.86
C GLY A 69 -1.38 9.79 -17.37
N GLN A 70 -1.13 10.89 -18.06
CA GLN A 70 -1.02 10.91 -19.54
C GLN A 70 0.28 10.27 -20.04
N ASN A 71 1.37 10.40 -19.28
CA ASN A 71 2.66 9.77 -19.57
C ASN A 71 2.96 8.71 -18.48
N PRO A 72 2.32 7.54 -18.53
CA PRO A 72 2.41 6.56 -17.47
C PRO A 72 3.81 5.95 -17.37
N LEU A 73 4.23 5.73 -16.13
CA LEU A 73 5.44 5.01 -15.80
C LEU A 73 5.21 3.50 -15.87
N ALA A 74 6.19 2.76 -16.38
CA ALA A 74 6.18 1.31 -16.27
C ALA A 74 6.43 0.89 -14.81
N VAL A 75 5.53 0.10 -14.25
CA VAL A 75 5.60 -0.39 -12.88
C VAL A 75 5.42 -1.92 -12.83
N GLN A 76 5.95 -2.54 -11.78
CA GLN A 76 5.62 -3.91 -11.44
C GLN A 76 4.52 -3.89 -10.40
N ASN A 77 3.46 -4.67 -10.60
CA ASN A 77 2.40 -4.87 -9.60
C ASN A 77 2.65 -6.18 -8.85
N GLN A 78 2.38 -6.21 -7.54
CA GLN A 78 2.50 -7.44 -6.76
C GLN A 78 1.66 -8.57 -7.36
N SER A 79 0.44 -8.27 -7.81
CA SER A 79 -0.46 -9.22 -8.46
C SER A 79 0.15 -9.96 -9.66
N SER A 80 1.04 -9.30 -10.41
CA SER A 80 1.70 -9.88 -11.59
C SER A 80 3.03 -10.56 -11.26
N GLN A 81 3.65 -10.20 -10.14
CA GLN A 81 4.96 -10.71 -9.74
C GLN A 81 4.88 -11.89 -8.78
N MET A 82 3.78 -12.00 -8.03
CA MET A 82 3.62 -12.96 -6.95
C MET A 82 2.24 -13.65 -7.04
N PRO A 83 2.12 -14.83 -7.67
CA PRO A 83 0.84 -15.49 -7.91
C PRO A 83 0.00 -15.72 -6.64
N LEU A 84 0.65 -15.98 -5.50
CA LEU A 84 -0.03 -16.12 -4.20
C LEU A 84 -0.76 -14.85 -3.78
N TYR A 85 -0.33 -13.69 -4.29
CA TYR A 85 -0.85 -12.36 -3.97
C TYR A 85 -1.49 -11.68 -5.20
N ALA A 86 -2.13 -12.45 -6.07
CA ALA A 86 -2.74 -11.94 -7.31
C ALA A 86 -3.83 -10.87 -7.11
N GLY A 87 -4.40 -10.76 -5.91
CA GLY A 87 -5.40 -9.74 -5.56
C GLY A 87 -4.85 -8.34 -5.26
N TYR A 88 -3.52 -8.16 -5.13
CA TYR A 88 -2.92 -6.90 -4.62
C TYR A 88 -2.25 -6.12 -5.75
N ILE A 89 -3.05 -5.65 -6.71
CA ILE A 89 -2.59 -4.86 -7.86
C ILE A 89 -2.14 -3.46 -7.46
N GLU A 90 -2.63 -2.93 -6.35
CA GLU A 90 -2.32 -1.61 -5.82
C GLU A 90 -0.91 -1.50 -5.23
N ASN A 91 -0.29 -2.61 -4.86
CA ASN A 91 1.11 -2.64 -4.49
C ASN A 91 1.97 -2.60 -5.75
N GLN A 92 2.58 -1.45 -5.99
CA GLN A 92 3.36 -1.16 -7.19
C GLN A 92 4.83 -0.92 -6.83
N ARG A 93 5.75 -1.21 -7.78
CA ARG A 93 7.19 -1.00 -7.61
C ARG A 93 7.82 -0.56 -8.91
N TRP A 94 8.81 0.36 -8.83
CA TRP A 94 9.58 0.80 -9.98
C TRP A 94 10.98 1.28 -9.54
N LEU A 95 11.91 1.27 -10.49
CA LEU A 95 13.25 1.84 -10.29
C LEU A 95 13.33 3.17 -11.04
N HIS A 96 13.81 4.22 -10.39
CA HIS A 96 14.09 5.51 -10.99
C HIS A 96 15.39 6.08 -10.45
N GLN A 97 16.34 6.43 -11.32
CA GLN A 97 17.65 6.99 -10.96
C GLN A 97 18.36 6.22 -9.83
N GLU A 98 18.42 4.90 -9.94
CA GLU A 98 19.04 4.00 -8.96
C GLU A 98 18.32 3.98 -7.56
N VAL A 99 17.12 4.56 -7.45
CA VAL A 99 16.26 4.46 -6.27
C VAL A 99 15.10 3.53 -6.57
N MET A 100 14.91 2.52 -5.72
CA MET A 100 13.76 1.63 -5.79
C MET A 100 12.60 2.23 -5.01
N PHE A 101 11.47 2.43 -5.67
CA PHE A 101 10.23 2.89 -5.05
C PHE A 101 9.23 1.74 -4.98
N ALA A 102 8.45 1.67 -3.90
CA ALA A 102 7.30 0.78 -3.81
C ALA A 102 6.16 1.43 -3.03
N THR A 103 4.92 1.17 -3.46
CA THR A 103 3.73 1.47 -2.69
C THR A 103 3.31 0.28 -1.85
N LEU A 104 2.75 0.56 -0.68
CA LEU A 104 2.16 -0.41 0.23
C LEU A 104 0.75 0.03 0.57
N HIS A 105 -0.19 -0.89 0.52
CA HIS A 105 -1.56 -0.63 0.92
C HIS A 105 -1.70 -0.75 2.45
N ILE A 106 -1.36 0.34 3.14
CA ILE A 106 -1.49 0.50 4.59
C ILE A 106 -2.27 1.78 4.83
N VAL A 107 -3.43 1.69 5.47
CA VAL A 107 -4.39 2.80 5.56
C VAL A 107 -4.68 3.21 7.00
N GLY A 108 -5.37 4.33 7.19
CA GLY A 108 -5.94 4.75 8.46
C GLY A 108 -7.01 3.79 8.97
N SER A 109 -7.90 4.28 9.83
CA SER A 109 -9.03 3.52 10.38
C SER A 109 -8.62 2.12 10.86
N ASN A 110 -7.55 2.07 11.67
CA ASN A 110 -6.96 0.86 12.21
C ASN A 110 -6.53 -0.16 11.13
N ASN A 111 -6.19 0.32 9.93
CA ASN A 111 -5.82 -0.52 8.79
C ASN A 111 -6.88 -1.60 8.45
N ASN A 112 -8.17 -1.26 8.60
CA ASN A 112 -9.32 -2.17 8.47
C ASN A 112 -9.37 -3.31 9.50
N LEU A 113 -8.53 -3.30 10.54
CA LEU A 113 -8.60 -4.33 11.58
C LEU A 113 -9.79 -4.09 12.50
N GLU A 114 -10.88 -4.79 12.26
CA GLU A 114 -12.08 -4.81 13.10
C GLU A 114 -12.31 -6.23 13.61
N SER A 115 -11.93 -6.47 14.85
CA SER A 115 -11.94 -7.81 15.46
C SER A 115 -13.34 -8.42 15.59
N ARG A 116 -14.39 -7.60 15.55
CA ARG A 116 -15.80 -8.04 15.63
C ARG A 116 -16.40 -8.33 14.26
N HIS A 117 -15.67 -8.02 13.17
CA HIS A 117 -16.12 -8.21 11.81
C HIS A 117 -15.15 -9.15 11.06
N LEU A 118 -15.54 -10.42 10.92
CA LEU A 118 -14.67 -11.47 10.42
C LEU A 118 -14.09 -11.19 9.03
N ALA A 119 -14.89 -10.63 8.12
CA ALA A 119 -14.43 -10.33 6.76
C ALA A 119 -13.38 -9.21 6.77
N ALA A 120 -13.55 -8.17 7.58
CA ALA A 120 -12.58 -7.10 7.73
C ALA A 120 -11.26 -7.60 8.35
N ALA A 121 -11.35 -8.43 9.40
CA ALA A 121 -10.18 -9.03 10.02
C ALA A 121 -9.44 -9.97 9.04
N ALA A 122 -10.17 -10.80 8.28
CA ALA A 122 -9.57 -11.69 7.28
C ALA A 122 -8.85 -10.89 6.17
N GLU A 123 -9.46 -9.82 5.68
CA GLU A 123 -8.85 -8.91 4.70
C GLU A 123 -7.57 -8.29 5.27
N PHE A 124 -7.63 -7.76 6.50
CA PHE A 124 -6.47 -7.16 7.16
C PHE A 124 -5.29 -8.13 7.20
N PHE A 125 -5.47 -9.34 7.73
CA PHE A 125 -4.37 -10.30 7.84
C PHE A 125 -3.83 -10.76 6.48
N ALA A 126 -4.70 -10.94 5.48
CA ALA A 126 -4.29 -11.33 4.15
C ALA A 126 -3.48 -10.20 3.45
N ARG A 127 -3.92 -8.95 3.57
CA ARG A 127 -3.22 -7.80 3.02
C ARG A 127 -1.92 -7.49 3.77
N ASP A 128 -1.89 -7.67 5.09
CA ASP A 128 -0.66 -7.52 5.89
C ASP A 128 0.41 -8.51 5.45
N ALA A 129 0.06 -9.78 5.30
CA ALA A 129 0.96 -10.80 4.76
C ALA A 129 1.46 -10.47 3.34
N ALA A 130 0.58 -9.95 2.48
CA ALA A 130 0.96 -9.50 1.14
C ALA A 130 1.94 -8.31 1.19
N ASN A 131 1.69 -7.32 2.05
CA ASN A 131 2.57 -6.17 2.22
C ASN A 131 3.96 -6.59 2.72
N VAL A 132 4.04 -7.49 3.71
CA VAL A 132 5.32 -8.00 4.22
C VAL A 132 6.10 -8.70 3.10
N ALA A 133 5.47 -9.62 2.37
CA ALA A 133 6.10 -10.30 1.24
C ALA A 133 6.56 -9.33 0.14
N TRP A 134 5.78 -8.26 -0.11
CA TRP A 134 6.15 -7.24 -1.10
C TRP A 134 7.34 -6.40 -0.67
N ILE A 135 7.43 -6.04 0.62
CA ILE A 135 8.58 -5.36 1.20
C ILE A 135 9.84 -6.20 1.01
N GLU A 136 9.81 -7.47 1.41
CA GLU A 136 10.94 -8.38 1.30
C GLU A 136 11.42 -8.51 -0.16
N ALA A 137 10.50 -8.80 -1.08
CA ALA A 137 10.79 -8.89 -2.52
C ALA A 137 11.30 -7.56 -3.11
N THR A 138 10.85 -6.40 -2.56
CA THR A 138 11.35 -5.10 -2.98
C THR A 138 12.80 -4.88 -2.58
N PHE A 139 13.19 -5.23 -1.36
CA PHE A 139 14.58 -5.13 -0.92
C PHE A 139 15.49 -6.13 -1.65
N GLU A 140 15.00 -7.33 -1.95
CA GLU A 140 15.74 -8.31 -2.76
C GLU A 140 16.01 -7.78 -4.16
N GLN A 141 14.99 -7.22 -4.80
CA GLN A 141 15.13 -6.64 -6.13
C GLN A 141 16.03 -5.40 -6.12
N ALA A 142 15.93 -4.55 -5.09
CA ALA A 142 16.80 -3.39 -4.95
C ALA A 142 18.27 -3.80 -4.87
N ARG A 143 18.59 -4.84 -4.11
CA ARG A 143 19.95 -5.43 -4.06
C ARG A 143 20.39 -5.97 -5.42
N ALA A 144 19.53 -6.74 -6.10
CA ALA A 144 19.83 -7.32 -7.41
C ALA A 144 20.05 -6.26 -8.50
N ARG A 145 19.42 -5.09 -8.36
CA ARG A 145 19.54 -3.95 -9.27
C ARG A 145 20.59 -2.92 -8.84
N ASN A 146 21.34 -3.19 -7.77
CA ASN A 146 22.30 -2.26 -7.15
C ASN A 146 21.69 -0.88 -6.86
N ALA A 147 20.43 -0.85 -6.41
CA ALA A 147 19.76 0.39 -6.05
C ALA A 147 20.43 1.02 -4.83
N LYS A 148 20.63 2.34 -4.88
CA LYS A 148 21.26 3.12 -3.78
C LYS A 148 20.35 3.34 -2.59
N ALA A 149 19.03 3.31 -2.82
CA ALA A 149 18.02 3.51 -1.78
C ALA A 149 16.71 2.79 -2.11
N VAL A 150 15.90 2.55 -1.09
CA VAL A 150 14.52 2.08 -1.21
C VAL A 150 13.60 3.10 -0.55
N VAL A 151 12.54 3.51 -1.24
CA VAL A 151 11.48 4.37 -0.74
C VAL A 151 10.17 3.57 -0.69
N LEU A 152 9.59 3.46 0.50
CA LEU A 152 8.28 2.84 0.71
C LEU A 152 7.24 3.93 0.95
N ALA A 153 6.19 3.97 0.12
CA ALA A 153 5.11 4.95 0.20
C ALA A 153 3.80 4.28 0.64
N TYR A 154 3.13 4.85 1.63
CA TYR A 154 1.83 4.40 2.15
C TYR A 154 1.06 5.59 2.75
N THR A 155 -0.25 5.45 3.00
CA THR A 155 -1.12 6.58 3.36
C THR A 155 -1.30 6.79 4.85
N ARG A 156 -0.95 5.82 5.68
CA ARG A 156 -1.10 5.91 7.13
C ARG A 156 -0.01 6.79 7.75
N ARG A 157 -0.40 7.72 8.63
CA ARG A 157 0.53 8.30 9.59
C ARG A 157 0.87 7.23 10.63
N TRP A 158 2.05 6.64 10.53
CA TRP A 158 2.52 5.64 11.50
C TRP A 158 2.66 6.30 12.88
N PRO A 159 2.02 5.81 13.95
CA PRO A 159 2.51 6.12 15.27
C PRO A 159 3.93 5.54 15.31
N LEU A 160 4.92 6.37 15.63
CA LEU A 160 6.33 6.00 15.70
C LEU A 160 6.54 4.74 16.56
N MET A 161 6.32 3.56 16.01
CA MET A 161 7.02 2.38 16.46
C MET A 161 8.37 2.40 15.75
N PRO A 162 9.48 2.55 16.45
CA PRO A 162 10.78 2.45 15.81
C PRO A 162 10.93 1.03 15.29
N LEU A 163 10.74 0.82 14.00
CA LEU A 163 11.32 -0.32 13.31
C LEU A 163 12.83 -0.09 13.33
N ALA A 164 13.47 -0.54 14.41
CA ALA A 164 14.91 -0.58 14.49
C ALA A 164 15.38 -1.68 13.52
N TYR A 165 15.63 -1.31 12.26
CA TYR A 165 16.41 -2.14 11.35
C TYR A 165 17.87 -2.09 11.80
N SER A 166 18.30 -3.08 12.55
CA SER A 166 19.71 -3.28 12.83
C SER A 166 20.30 -4.19 11.76
N CYS A 167 20.91 -3.61 10.74
CA CYS A 167 21.79 -4.35 9.83
C CYS A 167 23.14 -4.60 10.54
N ARG A 168 23.27 -5.70 11.28
CA ARG A 168 24.55 -6.22 11.72
C ARG A 168 25.12 -7.18 10.69
N SER A 169 25.82 -6.68 9.72
CA SER A 169 26.54 -7.35 8.63
C SER A 169 25.83 -7.38 7.27
N PRO A 170 26.60 -7.41 6.16
CA PRO A 170 26.01 -7.42 4.80
C PRO A 170 25.31 -8.73 4.41
N ARG A 171 25.11 -9.66 5.33
CA ARG A 171 24.58 -11.00 4.99
C ARG A 171 23.26 -11.41 5.65
N ARG A 172 22.69 -10.63 6.59
CA ARG A 172 21.34 -10.91 7.17
C ARG A 172 20.67 -9.64 7.68
N CYS A 173 19.59 -9.23 7.04
CA CYS A 173 18.59 -8.35 7.66
C CYS A 173 17.46 -9.25 8.17
N SER A 174 17.21 -9.27 9.49
CA SER A 174 16.06 -9.95 10.08
C SER A 174 15.07 -8.90 10.60
N ILE A 175 13.80 -9.08 10.25
CA ILE A 175 12.68 -8.33 10.81
C ILE A 175 12.34 -8.99 12.15
N TRP A 176 12.38 -8.24 13.24
CA TRP A 176 11.98 -8.74 14.55
C TRP A 176 10.79 -7.93 15.08
N PRO A 177 9.70 -8.57 15.52
CA PRO A 177 8.62 -7.88 16.20
C PRO A 177 9.09 -7.44 17.60
N SER A 178 8.91 -6.16 17.91
CA SER A 178 9.37 -5.52 19.15
C SER A 178 8.44 -5.84 20.33
N THR A 179 8.54 -7.01 20.93
CA THR A 179 7.86 -7.32 22.19
C THR A 179 8.81 -7.53 23.38
N LYS A 180 10.11 -7.30 23.25
CA LYS A 180 11.02 -7.34 24.40
C LYS A 180 12.02 -6.18 24.36
N ARG A 181 11.94 -5.28 25.37
CA ARG A 181 12.97 -4.29 25.66
C ARG A 181 14.26 -5.03 26.00
N ALA A 182 15.26 -4.95 25.14
CA ALA A 182 16.63 -5.31 25.49
C ALA A 182 17.31 -4.09 26.13
N ARG A 183 17.75 -4.21 27.38
CA ARG A 183 18.63 -3.24 28.02
C ARG A 183 20.00 -3.33 27.35
N CYS A 184 20.50 -2.22 26.79
CA CYS A 184 21.92 -2.10 26.48
C CYS A 184 22.66 -1.80 27.76
N THR A 185 23.51 -2.72 28.24
CA THR A 185 24.58 -2.42 29.20
C THR A 185 25.78 -1.95 28.39
N LYS A 186 26.29 -0.76 28.77
CA LYS A 186 27.57 -0.26 28.27
C LYS A 186 28.68 -1.16 28.84
N ALA A 187 29.57 -1.61 27.99
CA ALA A 187 30.95 -1.96 28.32
C ALA A 187 31.86 -0.96 27.63
#